data_929e5fb8d5ccdb201eb391dab67b13b1
#
_entry.id   929e5fb8d5ccdb201eb391dab67b13b1
#
_cell.length_a   1.000
_cell.length_b   1.000
_cell.length_c   1.000
_cell.angle_alpha   90.00
_cell.angle_beta   90.00
_cell.angle_gamma   90.00
#
_symmetry.space_group_name_H-M   'P 1'
#
loop_
_entity.id
_entity.type
_entity.pdbx_description
1 polymer ?
#
loop_
_entity_poly.entity_id
_entity_poly.type
_entity_poly.pdbx_seq_one_letter_code
_entity_poly.pdbx_strand_id
1 'polypeptide(L)'
;MVKAMKKVLVCAMAAALTLGSAASASAVQSPTTSVTPVTKSNVKASNGTTVNVNKNGTAAVKAVKATKKKSVTVSATVKVNGVTYKVTTVNAKAFAKATKATKITLPASIKLINKSTFTGAKKVKTIVLKGKKSITVKKGAFKGVNTKKVTIKVNKKMSKKEFKKLQKALKKAGFKGKVVKA
;
A
#
# COMPACT_ATOMS: atom_id res chain seq x y z
N MET A 1 -5.37 -8.82 36.11
CA MET A 1 -4.04 -8.28 35.76
C MET A 1 -4.19 -7.23 34.67
N VAL A 2 -4.12 -5.97 35.04
CA VAL A 2 -4.35 -4.81 34.17
C VAL A 2 -3.02 -4.39 33.59
N LYS A 3 -2.84 -4.47 32.24
CA LYS A 3 -1.63 -3.99 31.57
C LYS A 3 -1.80 -2.56 31.12
N ALA A 4 -1.02 -1.72 31.77
CA ALA A 4 -0.92 -0.28 31.63
C ALA A 4 -0.77 0.23 30.20
N MET A 5 -1.64 1.16 29.84
CA MET A 5 -1.48 2.05 28.69
C MET A 5 -0.40 3.08 29.01
N LYS A 6 0.72 3.06 28.31
CA LYS A 6 1.71 4.13 28.36
C LYS A 6 1.16 5.37 27.68
N LYS A 7 0.72 6.34 28.47
CA LYS A 7 0.42 7.71 28.06
C LYS A 7 1.72 8.39 27.59
N VAL A 8 1.73 8.89 26.38
CA VAL A 8 2.78 9.79 25.91
C VAL A 8 2.49 11.17 26.48
N LEU A 9 3.38 11.62 27.33
CA LEU A 9 3.35 12.91 28.01
C LEU A 9 3.60 14.04 26.98
N VAL A 10 2.62 14.92 26.83
CA VAL A 10 2.77 16.17 26.09
C VAL A 10 3.37 17.19 27.02
N CYS A 11 4.62 17.57 26.81
CA CYS A 11 5.26 18.68 27.54
C CYS A 11 4.70 20.00 27.00
N ALA A 12 3.86 20.65 27.76
CA ALA A 12 3.48 22.04 27.60
C ALA A 12 4.47 22.92 28.38
N MET A 13 5.28 23.70 27.69
CA MET A 13 6.03 24.80 28.30
C MET A 13 5.24 26.09 28.14
N ALA A 14 4.76 26.57 29.25
CA ALA A 14 4.26 27.94 29.38
C ALA A 14 5.46 28.89 29.60
N ALA A 15 5.53 29.94 28.84
CA ALA A 15 6.44 31.08 29.10
C ALA A 15 5.63 32.36 29.20
N ALA A 16 5.98 33.14 30.21
CA ALA A 16 5.28 34.21 30.86
C ALA A 16 5.03 35.49 30.05
N LEU A 17 4.04 36.25 30.53
CA LEU A 17 3.60 37.58 30.12
C LEU A 17 4.68 38.64 30.21
N THR A 18 4.65 39.58 29.25
CA THR A 18 4.91 41.01 29.46
C THR A 18 3.83 41.83 28.75
N LEU A 19 3.24 42.78 29.49
CA LEU A 19 2.24 43.72 29.02
C LEU A 19 2.86 44.75 28.06
N GLY A 20 2.19 45.00 26.94
CA GLY A 20 2.47 46.13 26.07
C GLY A 20 1.32 46.25 25.05
N SER A 21 0.52 47.31 25.20
CA SER A 21 -0.68 47.63 24.42
C SER A 21 -0.38 47.98 22.97
N ALA A 22 -1.01 47.29 22.01
CA ALA A 22 -1.49 47.82 20.72
C ALA A 22 -2.31 46.77 20.02
N ALA A 23 -3.54 47.09 19.69
CA ALA A 23 -4.48 46.21 18.98
C ALA A 23 -3.99 45.92 17.55
N SER A 24 -3.65 44.67 17.30
CA SER A 24 -3.59 44.07 15.97
C SER A 24 -4.12 42.66 16.13
N ALA A 25 -5.25 42.38 15.50
CA ALA A 25 -5.83 41.06 15.45
C ALA A 25 -4.86 40.11 14.72
N SER A 26 -3.90 39.57 15.43
CA SER A 26 -3.06 38.48 14.93
C SER A 26 -3.89 37.22 15.01
N ALA A 27 -4.31 36.71 13.86
CA ALA A 27 -4.84 35.38 13.75
C ALA A 27 -3.84 34.43 14.41
N VAL A 28 -4.26 33.81 15.53
CA VAL A 28 -3.52 32.73 16.17
C VAL A 28 -3.44 31.60 15.15
N GLN A 29 -2.33 31.50 14.44
CA GLN A 29 -2.02 30.33 13.65
C GLN A 29 -1.83 29.18 14.64
N SER A 30 -2.82 28.28 14.70
CA SER A 30 -2.64 27.00 15.36
C SER A 30 -1.35 26.37 14.86
N PRO A 31 -0.46 25.87 15.75
CA PRO A 31 0.75 25.22 15.31
C PRO A 31 0.36 24.01 14.44
N THR A 32 0.61 24.12 13.15
CA THR A 32 0.54 22.98 12.24
C THR A 32 1.67 22.04 12.64
N THR A 33 1.36 21.04 13.48
CA THR A 33 2.29 19.95 13.77
C THR A 33 2.61 19.27 12.44
N SER A 34 3.77 19.58 11.88
CA SER A 34 4.30 18.95 10.69
C SER A 34 4.56 17.48 11.01
N VAL A 35 3.59 16.62 10.67
CA VAL A 35 3.70 15.17 10.91
C VAL A 35 4.60 14.57 9.84
N THR A 36 5.86 14.31 10.20
CA THR A 36 6.86 13.74 9.28
C THR A 36 6.70 12.22 9.09
N PRO A 37 7.04 11.68 7.90
CA PRO A 37 7.05 10.24 7.68
C PRO A 37 8.03 9.52 8.60
N VAL A 38 7.61 8.40 9.17
CA VAL A 38 8.42 7.55 10.07
C VAL A 38 8.61 6.16 9.48
N THR A 39 9.64 5.43 9.95
CA THR A 39 9.77 4.00 9.66
C THR A 39 9.08 3.19 10.75
N LYS A 40 8.07 2.41 10.37
CA LYS A 40 7.33 1.53 11.30
C LYS A 40 6.79 0.30 10.59
N SER A 41 6.87 -0.84 11.23
CA SER A 41 6.36 -2.11 10.71
C SER A 41 5.01 -2.48 11.32
N ASN A 42 4.22 -3.27 10.58
CA ASN A 42 2.95 -3.83 11.03
C ASN A 42 1.91 -2.80 11.49
N VAL A 43 1.89 -1.63 10.87
CA VAL A 43 0.97 -0.55 11.23
C VAL A 43 -0.37 -0.75 10.51
N LYS A 44 -1.47 -0.58 11.22
CA LYS A 44 -2.80 -0.50 10.63
C LYS A 44 -3.02 0.90 10.04
N ALA A 45 -3.27 0.96 8.74
CA ALA A 45 -3.70 2.19 8.08
C ALA A 45 -5.20 2.44 8.33
N SER A 46 -5.66 3.67 8.14
CA SER A 46 -7.06 4.08 8.34
C SER A 46 -8.07 3.23 7.58
N ASN A 47 -7.69 2.69 6.39
CA ASN A 47 -8.51 1.79 5.59
C ASN A 47 -8.49 0.31 6.04
N GLY A 48 -7.85 0.00 7.18
CA GLY A 48 -7.72 -1.35 7.74
C GLY A 48 -6.68 -2.24 7.07
N THR A 49 -5.89 -1.71 6.12
CA THR A 49 -4.75 -2.42 5.52
C THR A 49 -3.56 -2.39 6.47
N THR A 50 -2.90 -3.52 6.69
CA THR A 50 -1.63 -3.55 7.44
C THR A 50 -0.48 -3.24 6.51
N VAL A 51 0.36 -2.30 6.88
CA VAL A 51 1.49 -1.83 6.08
C VAL A 51 2.77 -1.74 6.91
N ASN A 52 3.90 -1.77 6.23
CA ASN A 52 5.16 -1.27 6.74
C ASN A 52 5.39 0.08 6.07
N VAL A 53 5.64 1.12 6.85
CA VAL A 53 5.91 2.48 6.36
C VAL A 53 7.37 2.84 6.54
N ASN A 54 7.89 3.70 5.68
CA ASN A 54 9.27 4.15 5.68
C ASN A 54 9.35 5.67 5.76
N LYS A 55 10.43 6.19 6.35
CA LYS A 55 10.72 7.63 6.47
C LYS A 55 10.78 8.39 5.13
N ASN A 56 10.91 7.69 4.01
CA ASN A 56 10.86 8.29 2.66
C ASN A 56 9.43 8.44 2.10
N GLY A 57 8.40 8.35 2.93
CA GLY A 57 6.99 8.51 2.54
C GLY A 57 6.42 7.33 1.73
N THR A 58 7.10 6.18 1.71
CA THR A 58 6.59 4.97 1.03
C THR A 58 6.03 3.94 1.99
N ALA A 59 5.10 3.13 1.48
CA ALA A 59 4.52 2.01 2.21
C ALA A 59 4.59 0.70 1.42
N ALA A 60 4.79 -0.40 2.15
CA ALA A 60 4.66 -1.76 1.65
C ALA A 60 3.45 -2.43 2.27
N VAL A 61 2.50 -2.89 1.46
CA VAL A 61 1.33 -3.63 1.94
C VAL A 61 1.76 -4.98 2.47
N LYS A 62 1.52 -5.24 3.74
CA LYS A 62 1.77 -6.53 4.41
C LYS A 62 0.54 -7.43 4.41
N ALA A 63 -0.65 -6.87 4.66
CA ALA A 63 -1.90 -7.60 4.58
C ALA A 63 -3.05 -6.66 4.21
N VAL A 64 -3.86 -7.03 3.23
CA VAL A 64 -5.13 -6.35 2.98
C VAL A 64 -6.14 -6.71 4.08
N LYS A 65 -7.10 -5.82 4.33
CA LYS A 65 -8.21 -6.10 5.25
C LYS A 65 -8.90 -7.40 4.83
N ALA A 66 -9.23 -8.25 5.79
CA ALA A 66 -10.02 -9.45 5.53
C ALA A 66 -11.35 -9.03 4.87
N THR A 67 -11.72 -9.69 3.79
CA THR A 67 -12.92 -9.33 3.05
C THR A 67 -13.57 -10.57 2.41
N LYS A 68 -14.90 -10.60 2.46
CA LYS A 68 -15.73 -11.55 1.72
C LYS A 68 -16.03 -11.08 0.28
N LYS A 69 -15.60 -9.86 -0.08
CA LYS A 69 -15.85 -9.25 -1.40
C LYS A 69 -15.12 -10.00 -2.51
N LYS A 70 -15.76 -10.12 -3.67
CA LYS A 70 -15.17 -10.71 -4.89
C LYS A 70 -14.07 -9.82 -5.51
N SER A 71 -14.07 -8.51 -5.23
CA SER A 71 -13.07 -7.56 -5.72
C SER A 71 -12.30 -6.92 -4.58
N VAL A 72 -10.97 -6.91 -4.69
CA VAL A 72 -10.05 -6.28 -3.74
C VAL A 72 -9.22 -5.25 -4.48
N THR A 73 -9.26 -4.00 -4.03
CA THR A 73 -8.45 -2.91 -4.58
C THR A 73 -7.45 -2.43 -3.53
N VAL A 74 -6.18 -2.38 -3.91
CA VAL A 74 -5.12 -1.77 -3.11
C VAL A 74 -5.11 -0.28 -3.41
N SER A 75 -5.17 0.55 -2.36
CA SER A 75 -5.08 2.02 -2.50
C SER A 75 -3.69 2.45 -2.94
N ALA A 76 -3.61 3.55 -3.71
CA ALA A 76 -2.33 4.14 -4.14
C ALA A 76 -1.57 4.77 -2.97
N THR A 77 -2.31 5.22 -1.98
CA THR A 77 -1.80 5.83 -0.75
C THR A 77 -2.51 5.25 0.47
N VAL A 78 -1.89 5.35 1.63
CA VAL A 78 -2.47 5.00 2.93
C VAL A 78 -2.11 6.07 3.96
N LYS A 79 -3.05 6.40 4.85
CA LYS A 79 -2.80 7.30 5.98
C LYS A 79 -2.47 6.49 7.23
N VAL A 80 -1.41 6.87 7.92
CA VAL A 80 -0.98 6.31 9.19
C VAL A 80 -0.61 7.46 10.11
N ASN A 81 -1.29 7.62 11.24
CA ASN A 81 -1.08 8.71 12.19
C ASN A 81 -1.04 10.10 11.51
N GLY A 82 -2.03 10.39 10.65
CA GLY A 82 -2.11 11.65 9.92
C GLY A 82 -1.23 11.75 8.67
N VAL A 83 -0.12 11.00 8.59
CA VAL A 83 0.81 11.02 7.45
C VAL A 83 0.31 10.17 6.30
N THR A 84 0.43 10.69 5.08
CA THR A 84 0.11 9.95 3.84
C THR A 84 1.36 9.29 3.27
N TYR A 85 1.30 7.97 3.09
CA TYR A 85 2.37 7.16 2.51
C TYR A 85 1.95 6.61 1.14
N LYS A 86 2.85 6.70 0.16
CA LYS A 86 2.66 6.14 -1.18
C LYS A 86 2.90 4.63 -1.17
N VAL A 87 1.92 3.84 -1.59
CA VAL A 87 2.04 2.37 -1.65
C VAL A 87 2.84 1.99 -2.89
N THR A 88 4.05 1.46 -2.68
CA THR A 88 4.99 1.08 -3.76
C THR A 88 5.30 -0.41 -3.82
N THR A 89 5.03 -1.13 -2.74
CA THR A 89 5.40 -2.55 -2.61
C THR A 89 4.24 -3.37 -2.08
N VAL A 90 4.12 -4.61 -2.57
CA VAL A 90 3.21 -5.61 -2.02
C VAL A 90 4.04 -6.77 -1.48
N ASN A 91 3.96 -7.00 -0.18
CA ASN A 91 4.76 -8.01 0.52
C ASN A 91 4.19 -9.42 0.39
N ALA A 92 4.97 -10.40 0.86
CA ALA A 92 4.55 -11.79 0.92
C ALA A 92 3.24 -11.96 1.70
N LYS A 93 2.37 -12.85 1.23
CA LYS A 93 1.08 -13.18 1.85
C LYS A 93 0.12 -11.97 2.03
N ALA A 94 0.36 -10.86 1.30
CA ALA A 94 -0.48 -9.66 1.41
C ALA A 94 -1.96 -9.93 1.13
N PHE A 95 -2.29 -10.90 0.28
CA PHE A 95 -3.66 -11.31 -0.04
C PHE A 95 -4.12 -12.60 0.67
N ALA A 96 -3.42 -13.05 1.71
CA ALA A 96 -3.77 -14.28 2.43
C ALA A 96 -5.22 -14.30 2.95
N LYS A 97 -5.72 -13.13 3.37
CA LYS A 97 -7.09 -12.94 3.87
C LYS A 97 -8.12 -12.66 2.77
N ALA A 98 -7.73 -12.62 1.50
CA ALA A 98 -8.60 -12.34 0.35
C ALA A 98 -9.11 -13.63 -0.32
N THR A 99 -9.56 -14.62 0.45
CA THR A 99 -9.89 -15.98 0.00
C THR A 99 -11.06 -16.05 -0.99
N LYS A 100 -11.97 -15.08 -0.94
CA LYS A 100 -13.13 -14.97 -1.85
C LYS A 100 -12.86 -14.07 -3.08
N ALA A 101 -11.69 -13.40 -3.14
CA ALA A 101 -11.39 -12.46 -4.20
C ALA A 101 -11.21 -13.17 -5.55
N THR A 102 -11.97 -12.72 -6.55
CA THR A 102 -11.83 -13.12 -7.97
C THR A 102 -11.10 -12.07 -8.77
N LYS A 103 -11.09 -10.80 -8.32
CA LYS A 103 -10.42 -9.68 -8.96
C LYS A 103 -9.56 -8.93 -7.93
N ILE A 104 -8.29 -8.68 -8.29
CA ILE A 104 -7.38 -7.87 -7.48
C ILE A 104 -6.90 -6.70 -8.36
N THR A 105 -7.01 -5.48 -7.85
CA THR A 105 -6.57 -4.27 -8.54
C THR A 105 -5.40 -3.65 -7.79
N LEU A 106 -4.28 -3.45 -8.48
CA LEU A 106 -3.07 -2.80 -7.98
C LEU A 106 -2.93 -1.40 -8.59
N PRO A 107 -2.63 -0.38 -7.78
CA PRO A 107 -2.50 1.00 -8.25
C PRO A 107 -1.24 1.19 -9.11
N ALA A 108 -1.20 2.31 -9.82
CA ALA A 108 -0.07 2.68 -10.68
C ALA A 108 1.25 2.92 -9.91
N SER A 109 1.15 3.18 -8.61
CA SER A 109 2.29 3.44 -7.72
C SER A 109 3.13 2.21 -7.41
N ILE A 110 2.60 0.98 -7.64
CA ILE A 110 3.33 -0.26 -7.35
C ILE A 110 4.57 -0.38 -8.24
N LYS A 111 5.69 -0.68 -7.60
CA LYS A 111 6.99 -0.93 -8.24
C LYS A 111 7.47 -2.37 -8.02
N LEU A 112 7.06 -3.00 -6.92
CA LEU A 112 7.55 -4.32 -6.50
C LEU A 112 6.41 -5.22 -5.98
N ILE A 113 6.38 -6.45 -6.48
CA ILE A 113 5.58 -7.57 -5.96
C ILE A 113 6.55 -8.64 -5.44
N ASN A 114 6.45 -8.95 -4.16
CA ASN A 114 7.34 -9.90 -3.49
C ASN A 114 6.95 -11.38 -3.74
N LYS A 115 7.83 -12.30 -3.35
CA LYS A 115 7.57 -13.76 -3.36
C LYS A 115 6.30 -14.05 -2.55
N SER A 116 5.50 -15.02 -3.01
CA SER A 116 4.28 -15.50 -2.30
C SER A 116 3.22 -14.42 -2.00
N THR A 117 3.22 -13.29 -2.72
CA THR A 117 2.28 -12.18 -2.49
C THR A 117 0.82 -12.63 -2.58
N PHE A 118 0.48 -13.46 -3.57
CA PHE A 118 -0.89 -13.88 -3.83
C PHE A 118 -1.30 -15.17 -3.10
N THR A 119 -0.45 -15.72 -2.23
CA THR A 119 -0.79 -16.89 -1.42
C THR A 119 -2.08 -16.62 -0.64
N GLY A 120 -3.05 -17.56 -0.73
CA GLY A 120 -4.38 -17.42 -0.11
C GLY A 120 -5.46 -16.88 -1.05
N ALA A 121 -5.12 -16.13 -2.10
CA ALA A 121 -6.07 -15.67 -3.11
C ALA A 121 -6.36 -16.77 -4.15
N LYS A 122 -6.80 -17.95 -3.70
CA LYS A 122 -6.97 -19.15 -4.53
C LYS A 122 -8.03 -19.02 -5.64
N LYS A 123 -9.01 -18.12 -5.46
CA LYS A 123 -10.13 -17.90 -6.40
C LYS A 123 -9.88 -16.77 -7.41
N VAL A 124 -8.68 -16.16 -7.40
CA VAL A 124 -8.39 -15.04 -8.30
C VAL A 124 -8.41 -15.48 -9.77
N LYS A 125 -9.14 -14.72 -10.58
CA LYS A 125 -9.25 -14.88 -12.04
C LYS A 125 -8.67 -13.70 -12.80
N THR A 126 -8.67 -12.51 -12.18
CA THR A 126 -8.21 -11.28 -12.82
C THR A 126 -7.34 -10.47 -11.87
N ILE A 127 -6.18 -10.05 -12.35
CA ILE A 127 -5.32 -9.09 -11.68
C ILE A 127 -5.18 -7.87 -12.59
N VAL A 128 -5.53 -6.68 -12.08
CA VAL A 128 -5.46 -5.42 -12.83
C VAL A 128 -4.27 -4.61 -12.34
N LEU A 129 -3.37 -4.25 -13.24
CA LEU A 129 -2.23 -3.38 -12.99
C LEU A 129 -2.48 -2.02 -13.65
N LYS A 130 -2.76 -0.99 -12.85
CA LYS A 130 -3.09 0.35 -13.38
C LYS A 130 -1.87 1.16 -13.87
N GLY A 131 -0.64 0.69 -13.59
CA GLY A 131 0.59 1.37 -13.97
C GLY A 131 0.86 1.35 -15.47
N LYS A 132 1.52 2.41 -15.98
CA LYS A 132 1.98 2.51 -17.37
C LYS A 132 3.41 1.96 -17.56
N LYS A 133 4.14 1.73 -16.47
CA LYS A 133 5.51 1.17 -16.46
C LYS A 133 5.50 -0.27 -16.00
N SER A 134 6.48 -1.05 -16.43
CA SER A 134 6.68 -2.41 -15.91
C SER A 134 7.04 -2.36 -14.41
N ILE A 135 6.78 -3.46 -13.73
CA ILE A 135 7.06 -3.62 -12.30
C ILE A 135 7.98 -4.80 -12.08
N THR A 136 8.72 -4.79 -10.98
CA THR A 136 9.51 -5.94 -10.55
C THR A 136 8.60 -6.97 -9.89
N VAL A 137 8.65 -8.22 -10.35
CA VAL A 137 7.90 -9.34 -9.77
C VAL A 137 8.90 -10.40 -9.35
N LYS A 138 8.98 -10.71 -8.06
CA LYS A 138 9.91 -11.72 -7.54
C LYS A 138 9.46 -13.14 -7.92
N LYS A 139 10.44 -14.03 -8.17
CA LYS A 139 10.17 -15.47 -8.42
C LYS A 139 9.26 -16.06 -7.34
N GLY A 140 8.24 -16.82 -7.74
CA GLY A 140 7.26 -17.41 -6.83
C GLY A 140 6.23 -16.44 -6.25
N ALA A 141 6.04 -15.23 -6.82
CA ALA A 141 5.02 -14.27 -6.39
C ALA A 141 3.60 -14.88 -6.39
N PHE A 142 3.33 -15.80 -7.31
CA PHE A 142 2.05 -16.46 -7.52
C PHE A 142 1.94 -17.85 -6.85
N LYS A 143 2.82 -18.18 -5.90
CA LYS A 143 2.76 -19.47 -5.19
C LYS A 143 1.36 -19.68 -4.58
N GLY A 144 0.75 -20.85 -4.83
CA GLY A 144 -0.59 -21.18 -4.32
C GLY A 144 -1.76 -20.63 -5.16
N VAL A 145 -1.47 -20.07 -6.35
CA VAL A 145 -2.49 -19.62 -7.32
C VAL A 145 -2.37 -20.42 -8.63
N ASN A 146 -3.49 -20.89 -9.14
CA ASN A 146 -3.52 -21.53 -10.48
C ASN A 146 -3.46 -20.45 -11.57
N THR A 147 -2.23 -20.07 -11.93
CA THR A 147 -1.99 -18.96 -12.87
C THR A 147 -2.48 -19.22 -14.28
N LYS A 148 -2.67 -20.48 -14.72
CA LYS A 148 -3.24 -20.81 -16.04
C LYS A 148 -4.66 -20.23 -16.20
N LYS A 149 -5.42 -20.14 -15.10
CA LYS A 149 -6.79 -19.59 -15.07
C LYS A 149 -6.84 -18.09 -14.75
N VAL A 150 -5.69 -17.41 -14.68
CA VAL A 150 -5.61 -15.98 -14.33
C VAL A 150 -5.27 -15.14 -15.54
N THR A 151 -5.99 -14.03 -15.71
CA THR A 151 -5.68 -12.99 -16.69
C THR A 151 -5.14 -11.75 -15.96
N ILE A 152 -3.96 -11.28 -16.37
CA ILE A 152 -3.43 -9.99 -15.94
C ILE A 152 -3.81 -8.94 -16.96
N LYS A 153 -4.59 -7.95 -16.53
CA LYS A 153 -4.98 -6.79 -17.33
C LYS A 153 -4.07 -5.62 -16.98
N VAL A 154 -3.40 -5.05 -17.99
CA VAL A 154 -2.53 -3.89 -17.82
C VAL A 154 -3.12 -2.66 -18.49
N ASN A 155 -2.64 -1.48 -18.09
CA ASN A 155 -3.09 -0.22 -18.65
C ASN A 155 -2.90 -0.18 -20.17
N LYS A 156 -3.94 0.21 -20.94
CA LYS A 156 -3.88 0.39 -22.41
C LYS A 156 -2.73 1.29 -22.85
N LYS A 157 -2.46 2.34 -22.08
CA LYS A 157 -1.39 3.33 -22.36
C LYS A 157 0.02 2.84 -21.97
N MET A 158 0.20 1.57 -21.62
CA MET A 158 1.53 1.00 -21.39
C MET A 158 2.24 0.85 -22.75
N SER A 159 3.48 1.34 -22.88
CA SER A 159 4.25 1.22 -24.13
C SER A 159 4.55 -0.26 -24.48
N LYS A 160 4.81 -0.54 -25.75
CA LYS A 160 5.18 -1.90 -26.22
C LYS A 160 6.43 -2.43 -25.49
N LYS A 161 7.43 -1.57 -25.26
CA LYS A 161 8.67 -1.87 -24.53
C LYS A 161 8.38 -2.30 -23.08
N GLU A 162 7.61 -1.50 -22.34
CA GLU A 162 7.25 -1.80 -20.95
C GLU A 162 6.36 -3.04 -20.85
N PHE A 163 5.45 -3.25 -21.79
CA PHE A 163 4.61 -4.44 -21.84
C PHE A 163 5.44 -5.71 -22.01
N LYS A 164 6.36 -5.73 -22.99
CA LYS A 164 7.29 -6.87 -23.20
C LYS A 164 8.16 -7.13 -21.97
N LYS A 165 8.67 -6.05 -21.33
CA LYS A 165 9.45 -6.14 -20.08
C LYS A 165 8.64 -6.77 -18.96
N LEU A 166 7.39 -6.34 -18.77
CA LEU A 166 6.48 -6.89 -17.77
C LEU A 166 6.15 -8.37 -18.04
N GLN A 167 5.87 -8.74 -19.31
CA GLN A 167 5.62 -10.14 -19.67
C GLN A 167 6.82 -11.04 -19.33
N LYS A 168 8.05 -10.59 -19.63
CA LYS A 168 9.28 -11.32 -19.26
C LYS A 168 9.40 -11.46 -17.73
N ALA A 169 9.12 -10.40 -16.97
CA ALA A 169 9.16 -10.42 -15.51
C ALA A 169 8.11 -11.39 -14.92
N LEU A 170 6.90 -11.40 -15.46
CA LEU A 170 5.83 -12.30 -15.04
C LEU A 170 6.16 -13.77 -15.34
N LYS A 171 6.70 -14.08 -16.53
CA LYS A 171 7.19 -15.42 -16.87
C LYS A 171 8.27 -15.91 -15.89
N LYS A 172 9.28 -15.07 -15.63
CA LYS A 172 10.33 -15.37 -14.63
C LYS A 172 9.77 -15.58 -13.20
N ALA A 173 8.68 -14.91 -12.87
CA ALA A 173 7.99 -15.06 -11.59
C ALA A 173 7.12 -16.34 -11.49
N GLY A 174 7.01 -17.12 -12.58
CA GLY A 174 6.21 -18.35 -12.64
C GLY A 174 4.75 -18.15 -13.06
N PHE A 175 4.42 -17.00 -13.68
CA PHE A 175 3.10 -16.76 -14.22
C PHE A 175 2.91 -17.45 -15.59
N LYS A 176 1.85 -18.26 -15.73
CA LYS A 176 1.52 -19.04 -16.94
C LYS A 176 0.21 -18.63 -17.60
N GLY A 177 -0.47 -17.60 -17.10
CA GLY A 177 -1.76 -17.11 -17.61
C GLY A 177 -1.62 -16.07 -18.70
N LYS A 178 -2.76 -15.48 -19.08
CA LYS A 178 -2.83 -14.45 -20.12
C LYS A 178 -2.44 -13.07 -19.58
N VAL A 179 -1.74 -12.27 -20.38
CA VAL A 179 -1.42 -10.86 -20.07
C VAL A 179 -1.93 -10.02 -21.24
N VAL A 180 -2.87 -9.13 -20.96
CA VAL A 180 -3.56 -8.32 -21.97
C VAL A 180 -3.57 -6.85 -21.60
N LYS A 181 -3.59 -5.97 -22.61
CA LYS A 181 -3.89 -4.54 -22.42
C LYS A 181 -5.41 -4.36 -22.38
N ALA A 182 -5.91 -3.61 -21.36
CA ALA A 182 -7.35 -3.41 -21.16
C ALA A 182 -7.66 -2.01 -20.61
#